data_d0fa8e5721d5ef919c4b82e0fd30747c
#
_entry.id   d0fa8e5721d5ef919c4b82e0fd30747c
#
_cell.length_a   1.000
_cell.length_b   1.000
_cell.length_c   1.000
_cell.angle_alpha   90.00
_cell.angle_beta   90.00
_cell.angle_gamma   90.00
#
_symmetry.space_group_name_H-M   'P 1'
#
loop_
_entity.id
_entity.type
_entity.pdbx_description
1 polymer ?
#
loop_
_entity_poly.entity_id
_entity_poly.type
_entity_poly.pdbx_seq_one_letter_code
_entity_poly.pdbx_strand_id
1 'polypeptide(L)'
;FHFDCFWMKEFHWSDFVWDERVFPDPEGMLKRIKAKGLNICVWINSYIGQESVLFAEGVEKGYFVKRTNGDVWQWDMWQPGMALVDFTNPDACKWFQSKLEVLLDMGVDCFKTDFGERIPTEDIMYFDGSDPKKMHNYYTYLYNKCVYELLERKRGKGEAVLFARSATAGGQKFPVHWGGDCWSDYELSLIHISEPTR
;
A
#
# COMPACT_ATOMS: atom_id res chain seq x y z
N PHE A 1 -6.20 8.40 14.25
CA PHE A 1 -4.77 8.34 14.57
C PHE A 1 -4.03 7.55 13.49
N HIS A 2 -2.85 8.04 13.05
CA HIS A 2 -2.08 7.41 11.98
C HIS A 2 -0.74 6.90 12.51
N PHE A 3 -0.41 5.64 12.19
CA PHE A 3 0.92 5.06 12.37
C PHE A 3 1.62 5.01 11.01
N ASP A 4 2.73 5.74 10.88
CA ASP A 4 3.55 5.71 9.68
C ASP A 4 4.50 4.51 9.66
N CYS A 5 5.34 4.34 8.65
CA CYS A 5 6.03 3.10 8.27
C CYS A 5 6.72 2.33 9.43
N PHE A 6 7.22 3.00 10.45
CA PHE A 6 7.91 2.38 11.58
C PHE A 6 7.00 1.68 12.62
N TRP A 7 5.72 1.44 12.30
CA TRP A 7 4.96 0.46 13.05
C TRP A 7 5.42 -0.97 12.73
N MET A 8 5.99 -1.20 11.53
CA MET A 8 6.72 -2.41 11.15
C MET A 8 8.21 -2.27 11.50
N LYS A 9 8.88 -3.39 11.60
CA LYS A 9 10.33 -3.42 11.79
C LYS A 9 11.04 -2.92 10.54
N GLU A 10 12.05 -2.05 10.72
CA GLU A 10 12.88 -1.55 9.66
C GLU A 10 13.50 -2.67 8.81
N PHE A 11 13.57 -2.49 7.50
CA PHE A 11 13.99 -3.45 6.47
C PHE A 11 13.10 -4.69 6.28
N HIS A 12 12.14 -4.95 7.15
CA HIS A 12 11.12 -5.99 6.98
C HIS A 12 9.86 -5.48 6.25
N TRP A 13 9.99 -4.41 5.46
CA TRP A 13 8.91 -3.83 4.66
C TRP A 13 8.42 -4.82 3.61
N SER A 14 7.23 -5.05 3.36
CA SER A 14 6.02 -4.89 4.15
C SER A 14 5.68 -6.30 4.63
N ASP A 15 5.98 -6.62 5.87
CA ASP A 15 5.59 -7.91 6.47
C ASP A 15 4.22 -7.81 7.14
N PHE A 16 3.74 -6.57 7.35
CA PHE A 16 2.48 -6.25 8.02
C PHE A 16 2.42 -6.77 9.47
N VAL A 17 3.56 -6.82 10.12
CA VAL A 17 3.70 -7.24 11.51
C VAL A 17 4.19 -6.08 12.35
N TRP A 18 3.55 -5.86 13.50
CA TRP A 18 3.97 -4.84 14.46
C TRP A 18 5.38 -5.14 14.99
N ASP A 19 6.23 -4.14 15.05
CA ASP A 19 7.54 -4.27 15.68
C ASP A 19 7.38 -4.43 17.20
N GLU A 20 7.48 -5.64 17.70
CA GLU A 20 7.28 -5.97 19.13
C GLU A 20 8.26 -5.24 20.05
N ARG A 21 9.41 -4.79 19.55
CA ARG A 21 10.38 -4.00 20.33
C ARG A 21 9.83 -2.64 20.71
N VAL A 22 8.95 -2.06 19.84
CA VAL A 22 8.33 -0.75 20.03
C VAL A 22 6.87 -0.89 20.48
N PHE A 23 6.18 -1.89 20.00
CA PHE A 23 4.76 -2.15 20.24
C PHE A 23 4.57 -3.56 20.83
N PRO A 24 4.93 -3.80 22.10
CA PRO A 24 4.87 -5.14 22.71
C PRO A 24 3.44 -5.66 22.96
N ASP A 25 2.44 -4.78 22.93
CA ASP A 25 1.02 -5.10 23.06
C ASP A 25 0.20 -4.29 22.04
N PRO A 26 0.29 -4.61 20.74
CA PRO A 26 -0.37 -3.82 19.72
C PRO A 26 -1.89 -3.86 19.84
N GLU A 27 -2.50 -5.01 20.10
CA GLU A 27 -3.96 -5.11 20.25
C GLU A 27 -4.49 -4.28 21.42
N GLY A 28 -3.85 -4.37 22.59
CA GLY A 28 -4.23 -3.57 23.74
C GLY A 28 -4.02 -2.08 23.51
N MET A 29 -2.95 -1.70 22.81
CA MET A 29 -2.71 -0.31 22.39
C MET A 29 -3.83 0.19 21.47
N LEU A 30 -4.19 -0.56 20.43
CA LEU A 30 -5.26 -0.19 19.51
C LEU A 30 -6.60 -0.05 20.25
N LYS A 31 -6.94 -0.97 21.15
CA LYS A 31 -8.13 -0.88 21.99
C LYS A 31 -8.15 0.40 22.85
N ARG A 32 -7.01 0.76 23.47
CA ARG A 32 -6.90 2.00 24.27
C ARG A 32 -7.07 3.26 23.41
N ILE A 33 -6.55 3.30 22.18
CA ILE A 33 -6.72 4.42 21.26
C ILE A 33 -8.18 4.54 20.83
N LYS A 34 -8.80 3.43 20.46
CA LYS A 34 -10.22 3.39 20.06
C LYS A 34 -11.16 3.78 21.20
N ALA A 35 -10.84 3.43 22.44
CA ALA A 35 -11.61 3.87 23.61
C ALA A 35 -11.63 5.39 23.82
N LYS A 36 -10.71 6.13 23.17
CA LYS A 36 -10.69 7.60 23.13
C LYS A 36 -11.53 8.19 21.98
N GLY A 37 -12.24 7.35 21.22
CA GLY A 37 -13.06 7.77 20.09
C GLY A 37 -12.27 7.99 18.80
N LEU A 38 -11.04 7.48 18.70
CA LEU A 38 -10.19 7.64 17.51
C LEU A 38 -10.27 6.43 16.61
N ASN A 39 -10.37 6.67 15.30
CA ASN A 39 -10.12 5.65 14.28
C ASN A 39 -8.62 5.52 13.99
N ILE A 40 -8.19 4.35 13.55
CA ILE A 40 -6.78 4.00 13.38
C ILE A 40 -6.47 3.76 11.92
N CYS A 41 -5.51 4.51 11.40
CA CYS A 41 -4.93 4.33 10.08
C CYS A 41 -3.49 3.83 10.22
N VAL A 42 -3.10 2.83 9.44
CA VAL A 42 -1.70 2.40 9.38
C VAL A 42 -1.16 2.51 7.96
N TRP A 43 0.12 2.89 7.87
CA TRP A 43 0.87 2.94 6.63
C TRP A 43 1.09 1.53 6.09
N ILE A 44 0.91 1.36 4.79
CA ILE A 44 1.26 0.15 4.03
C ILE A 44 1.93 0.51 2.72
N ASN A 45 2.64 -0.44 2.13
CA ASN A 45 3.32 -0.29 0.86
C ASN A 45 3.15 -1.57 0.03
N SER A 46 3.12 -1.44 -1.28
CA SER A 46 3.05 -2.57 -2.22
C SER A 46 4.41 -3.17 -2.54
N TYR A 47 5.49 -2.61 -2.00
CA TYR A 47 6.85 -3.12 -2.18
C TYR A 47 7.23 -4.00 -0.99
N ILE A 48 7.68 -5.21 -1.28
CA ILE A 48 8.02 -6.22 -0.26
C ILE A 48 9.54 -6.31 -0.14
N GLY A 49 10.07 -6.02 1.05
CA GLY A 49 11.50 -6.09 1.34
C GLY A 49 12.01 -7.53 1.40
N GLN A 50 13.28 -7.74 1.06
CA GLN A 50 13.89 -9.09 1.06
C GLN A 50 13.90 -9.76 2.44
N GLU A 51 13.99 -8.99 3.52
CA GLU A 51 13.93 -9.50 4.89
C GLU A 51 12.51 -9.73 5.41
N SER A 52 11.49 -9.29 4.64
CA SER A 52 10.10 -9.61 4.95
C SER A 52 9.85 -11.12 4.79
N VAL A 53 9.14 -11.68 5.75
CA VAL A 53 8.67 -13.08 5.66
C VAL A 53 7.80 -13.34 4.43
N LEU A 54 7.22 -12.29 3.86
CA LEU A 54 6.37 -12.38 2.67
C LEU A 54 7.18 -12.43 1.36
N PHE A 55 8.48 -12.11 1.38
CA PHE A 55 9.28 -12.10 0.17
C PHE A 55 9.44 -13.51 -0.42
N ALA A 56 9.88 -14.47 0.39
CA ALA A 56 10.05 -15.85 -0.05
C ALA A 56 8.73 -16.47 -0.51
N GLU A 57 7.65 -16.24 0.24
CA GLU A 57 6.30 -16.71 -0.13
C GLU A 57 5.85 -16.11 -1.47
N GLY A 58 6.04 -14.82 -1.68
CA GLY A 58 5.65 -14.14 -2.93
C GLY A 58 6.46 -14.59 -4.14
N VAL A 59 7.77 -14.89 -3.96
CA VAL A 59 8.62 -15.47 -5.01
C VAL A 59 8.13 -16.87 -5.38
N GLU A 60 7.95 -17.75 -4.40
CA GLU A 60 7.50 -19.13 -4.61
C GLU A 60 6.17 -19.19 -5.35
N LYS A 61 5.22 -18.35 -4.98
CA LYS A 61 3.89 -18.32 -5.58
C LYS A 61 3.78 -17.48 -6.85
N GLY A 62 4.85 -16.78 -7.24
CA GLY A 62 4.86 -15.93 -8.42
C GLY A 62 3.96 -14.70 -8.32
N TYR A 63 3.89 -14.07 -7.16
CA TYR A 63 3.01 -12.92 -6.88
C TYR A 63 3.66 -11.56 -7.15
N PHE A 64 4.91 -11.55 -7.61
CA PHE A 64 5.64 -10.32 -7.90
C PHE A 64 5.77 -10.10 -9.41
N VAL A 65 5.88 -8.82 -9.78
CA VAL A 65 6.23 -8.39 -11.13
C VAL A 65 7.59 -9.02 -11.51
N LYS A 66 7.69 -9.54 -12.72
CA LYS A 66 8.87 -10.26 -13.21
C LYS A 66 9.60 -9.49 -14.29
N ARG A 67 10.88 -9.78 -14.44
CA ARG A 67 11.65 -9.44 -15.64
C ARG A 67 11.25 -10.33 -16.82
N THR A 68 11.59 -9.91 -18.02
CA THR A 68 11.35 -10.69 -19.25
C THR A 68 12.07 -12.04 -19.27
N ASN A 69 13.13 -12.20 -18.46
CA ASN A 69 13.83 -13.49 -18.28
C ASN A 69 13.18 -14.40 -17.22
N GLY A 70 12.12 -13.96 -16.56
CA GLY A 70 11.38 -14.70 -15.53
C GLY A 70 11.80 -14.44 -14.09
N ASP A 71 12.89 -13.73 -13.86
CA ASP A 71 13.33 -13.35 -12.50
C ASP A 71 12.40 -12.32 -11.90
N VAL A 72 12.34 -12.26 -10.57
CA VAL A 72 11.61 -11.19 -9.87
C VAL A 72 12.27 -9.85 -10.14
N TRP A 73 11.49 -8.87 -10.58
CA TRP A 73 11.97 -7.51 -10.69
C TRP A 73 12.09 -6.89 -9.30
N GLN A 74 13.23 -6.26 -8.99
CA GLN A 74 13.52 -5.67 -7.70
C GLN A 74 13.84 -4.19 -7.83
N TRP A 75 13.40 -3.43 -6.83
CA TRP A 75 13.50 -1.98 -6.76
C TRP A 75 14.55 -1.55 -5.73
N ASP A 76 15.38 -0.56 -6.06
CA ASP A 76 16.48 -0.12 -5.18
C ASP A 76 16.36 1.36 -4.75
N MET A 77 15.30 2.08 -5.16
CA MET A 77 15.25 3.53 -4.96
C MET A 77 14.91 3.98 -3.54
N TRP A 78 14.23 3.17 -2.75
CA TRP A 78 13.91 3.47 -1.37
C TRP A 78 14.64 2.52 -0.41
N GLN A 79 14.42 1.24 -0.59
CA GLN A 79 15.13 0.16 0.11
C GLN A 79 15.69 -0.82 -0.93
N PRO A 80 16.91 -1.34 -0.75
CA PRO A 80 17.49 -2.27 -1.72
C PRO A 80 16.68 -3.54 -1.87
N GLY A 81 16.51 -3.97 -3.11
CA GLY A 81 15.99 -5.28 -3.45
C GLY A 81 14.51 -5.52 -3.14
N MET A 82 13.69 -4.49 -3.05
CA MET A 82 12.26 -4.66 -2.85
C MET A 82 11.56 -5.19 -4.10
N ALA A 83 10.68 -6.19 -3.95
CA ALA A 83 9.84 -6.70 -5.02
C ALA A 83 8.50 -5.95 -5.09
N LEU A 84 7.94 -5.79 -6.29
CA LEU A 84 6.63 -5.21 -6.51
C LEU A 84 5.57 -6.30 -6.56
N VAL A 85 4.50 -6.16 -5.78
CA VAL A 85 3.33 -7.05 -5.92
C VAL A 85 2.67 -6.85 -7.27
N ASP A 86 2.39 -7.93 -7.98
CA ASP A 86 1.69 -7.88 -9.27
C ASP A 86 0.17 -7.90 -9.08
N PHE A 87 -0.44 -6.73 -9.03
CA PHE A 87 -1.89 -6.58 -8.85
C PHE A 87 -2.70 -6.91 -10.11
N THR A 88 -2.08 -7.32 -11.21
CA THR A 88 -2.78 -7.92 -12.36
C THR A 88 -3.08 -9.41 -12.09
N ASN A 89 -2.40 -10.02 -11.12
CA ASN A 89 -2.63 -11.37 -10.67
C ASN A 89 -3.71 -11.42 -9.57
N PRO A 90 -4.89 -12.00 -9.83
CA PRO A 90 -5.96 -12.07 -8.84
C PRO A 90 -5.59 -12.81 -7.55
N ASP A 91 -4.69 -13.79 -7.64
CA ASP A 91 -4.27 -14.56 -6.47
C ASP A 91 -3.26 -13.77 -5.63
N ALA A 92 -2.40 -12.94 -6.26
CA ALA A 92 -1.57 -11.97 -5.55
C ALA A 92 -2.42 -10.91 -4.82
N CYS A 93 -3.51 -10.43 -5.45
CA CYS A 93 -4.46 -9.53 -4.79
C CYS A 93 -5.08 -10.16 -3.54
N LYS A 94 -5.59 -11.39 -3.65
CA LYS A 94 -6.18 -12.11 -2.51
C LYS A 94 -5.15 -12.35 -1.41
N TRP A 95 -3.94 -12.74 -1.79
CA TRP A 95 -2.84 -12.94 -0.86
C TRP A 95 -2.51 -11.64 -0.10
N PHE A 96 -2.33 -10.53 -0.80
CA PHE A 96 -2.06 -9.22 -0.21
C PHE A 96 -3.20 -8.79 0.72
N GLN A 97 -4.45 -8.93 0.27
CA GLN A 97 -5.64 -8.66 1.09
C GLN A 97 -5.67 -9.53 2.36
N SER A 98 -5.30 -10.81 2.28
CA SER A 98 -5.31 -11.71 3.44
C SER A 98 -4.35 -11.28 4.54
N LYS A 99 -3.21 -10.67 4.17
CA LYS A 99 -2.25 -10.15 5.14
C LYS A 99 -2.76 -8.86 5.82
N LEU A 100 -3.43 -8.01 5.06
CA LEU A 100 -4.05 -6.79 5.59
C LEU A 100 -5.30 -7.07 6.44
N GLU A 101 -6.04 -8.14 6.13
CA GLU A 101 -7.24 -8.53 6.86
C GLU A 101 -6.95 -8.80 8.34
N VAL A 102 -5.78 -9.38 8.65
CA VAL A 102 -5.33 -9.60 10.03
C VAL A 102 -5.25 -8.29 10.81
N LEU A 103 -4.77 -7.22 10.19
CA LEU A 103 -4.70 -5.90 10.82
C LEU A 103 -6.08 -5.30 11.10
N LEU A 104 -7.00 -5.47 10.14
CA LEU A 104 -8.39 -5.01 10.31
C LEU A 104 -9.10 -5.77 11.44
N ASP A 105 -8.86 -7.08 11.56
CA ASP A 105 -9.41 -7.92 12.63
C ASP A 105 -8.79 -7.57 14.01
N MET A 106 -7.53 -7.13 14.03
CA MET A 106 -6.86 -6.63 15.23
C MET A 106 -7.42 -5.28 15.71
N GLY A 107 -8.03 -4.48 14.82
CA GLY A 107 -8.66 -3.21 15.19
C GLY A 107 -8.20 -1.98 14.40
N VAL A 108 -7.38 -2.15 13.36
CA VAL A 108 -7.07 -1.09 12.39
C VAL A 108 -8.33 -0.76 11.59
N ASP A 109 -8.59 0.51 11.31
CA ASP A 109 -9.80 0.96 10.62
C ASP A 109 -9.57 1.23 9.12
N CYS A 110 -8.42 1.72 8.74
CA CYS A 110 -8.10 2.06 7.36
C CYS A 110 -6.57 2.01 7.10
N PHE A 111 -6.19 2.17 5.83
CA PHE A 111 -4.80 2.13 5.40
C PHE A 111 -4.40 3.41 4.66
N LYS A 112 -3.16 3.88 4.93
CA LYS A 112 -2.44 4.79 4.04
C LYS A 112 -1.66 3.93 3.04
N THR A 113 -2.12 3.91 1.80
CA THR A 113 -1.42 3.26 0.69
C THR A 113 -0.33 4.19 0.17
N ASP A 114 0.90 3.94 0.61
CA ASP A 114 2.04 4.74 0.21
C ASP A 114 2.74 4.16 -1.03
N PHE A 115 3.53 5.00 -1.71
CA PHE A 115 4.15 4.69 -3.01
C PHE A 115 3.15 4.27 -4.11
N GLY A 116 3.55 3.37 -5.02
CA GLY A 116 2.74 2.96 -6.16
C GLY A 116 3.00 3.76 -7.43
N GLU A 117 3.88 4.75 -7.35
CA GLU A 117 4.41 5.51 -8.49
C GLU A 117 5.79 4.98 -8.94
N ARG A 118 6.31 5.55 -10.04
CA ARG A 118 7.61 5.21 -10.64
C ARG A 118 7.75 3.73 -11.02
N ILE A 119 6.66 3.11 -11.42
CA ILE A 119 6.64 1.72 -11.86
C ILE A 119 7.47 1.58 -13.13
N PRO A 120 8.35 0.58 -13.25
CA PRO A 120 9.21 0.40 -14.41
C PRO A 120 8.41 0.12 -15.67
N THR A 121 8.96 0.52 -16.82
CA THR A 121 8.30 0.37 -18.13
C THR A 121 9.05 -0.53 -19.10
N GLU A 122 10.24 -0.99 -18.69
CA GLU A 122 11.13 -1.81 -19.53
C GLU A 122 11.59 -3.05 -18.77
N ASP A 123 11.86 -4.12 -19.49
CA ASP A 123 12.33 -5.41 -18.95
C ASP A 123 11.43 -5.96 -17.84
N ILE A 124 10.11 -5.85 -18.01
CA ILE A 124 9.14 -6.40 -17.06
C ILE A 124 7.99 -7.10 -17.77
N MET A 125 7.41 -8.05 -17.06
CA MET A 125 6.20 -8.77 -17.44
C MET A 125 5.20 -8.78 -16.29
N TYR A 126 3.95 -8.55 -16.63
CA TYR A 126 2.80 -8.70 -15.75
C TYR A 126 2.13 -10.06 -15.98
N PHE A 127 1.48 -10.56 -14.95
CA PHE A 127 0.78 -11.86 -15.00
C PHE A 127 -0.26 -11.94 -16.12
N ASP A 128 -0.98 -10.87 -16.37
CA ASP A 128 -2.02 -10.79 -17.40
C ASP A 128 -1.51 -10.40 -18.80
N GLY A 129 -0.19 -10.19 -18.96
CA GLY A 129 0.41 -9.74 -20.21
C GLY A 129 0.21 -8.26 -20.51
N SER A 130 -0.20 -7.45 -19.56
CA SER A 130 -0.38 -6.00 -19.74
C SER A 130 0.88 -5.31 -20.21
N ASP A 131 0.70 -4.30 -21.09
CA ASP A 131 1.79 -3.45 -21.60
C ASP A 131 2.43 -2.63 -20.46
N PRO A 132 3.73 -2.79 -20.20
CA PRO A 132 4.42 -2.09 -19.12
C PRO A 132 4.31 -0.57 -19.18
N LYS A 133 4.28 0.02 -20.36
CA LYS A 133 4.15 1.48 -20.54
C LYS A 133 2.77 1.98 -20.11
N LYS A 134 1.73 1.21 -20.36
CA LYS A 134 0.37 1.52 -19.91
C LYS A 134 0.24 1.30 -18.39
N MET A 135 0.95 0.29 -17.86
CA MET A 135 0.93 -0.03 -16.44
C MET A 135 1.66 1.00 -15.58
N HIS A 136 2.54 1.83 -16.13
CA HIS A 136 3.32 2.81 -15.36
C HIS A 136 2.45 3.66 -14.40
N ASN A 137 1.34 4.18 -14.89
CA ASN A 137 0.39 4.92 -14.06
C ASN A 137 -0.78 4.05 -13.57
N TYR A 138 -1.14 3.00 -14.31
CA TYR A 138 -2.31 2.19 -13.96
C TYR A 138 -2.08 1.27 -12.76
N TYR A 139 -0.82 0.94 -12.47
CA TYR A 139 -0.45 0.15 -11.30
C TYR A 139 -1.00 0.73 -9.99
N THR A 140 -0.88 2.04 -9.79
CA THR A 140 -1.40 2.69 -8.59
C THR A 140 -2.91 2.53 -8.44
N TYR A 141 -3.65 2.57 -9.56
CA TYR A 141 -5.09 2.30 -9.53
C TYR A 141 -5.39 0.88 -9.07
N LEU A 142 -4.69 -0.12 -9.59
CA LEU A 142 -4.87 -1.53 -9.20
C LEU A 142 -4.50 -1.78 -7.74
N TYR A 143 -3.40 -1.19 -7.28
CA TYR A 143 -2.99 -1.25 -5.89
C TYR A 143 -4.05 -0.68 -4.95
N ASN A 144 -4.47 0.55 -5.20
CA ASN A 144 -5.49 1.22 -4.39
C ASN A 144 -6.84 0.48 -4.46
N LYS A 145 -7.23 -0.02 -5.64
CA LYS A 145 -8.43 -0.83 -5.82
C LYS A 145 -8.38 -2.10 -4.98
N CYS A 146 -7.27 -2.83 -5.01
CA CYS A 146 -7.10 -4.06 -4.24
C CYS A 146 -7.32 -3.82 -2.74
N VAL A 147 -6.74 -2.75 -2.19
CA VAL A 147 -6.90 -2.40 -0.76
C VAL A 147 -8.32 -1.88 -0.47
N TYR A 148 -8.86 -1.05 -1.34
CA TYR A 148 -10.20 -0.48 -1.16
C TYR A 148 -11.30 -1.54 -1.17
N GLU A 149 -11.22 -2.53 -2.07
CA GLU A 149 -12.17 -3.65 -2.12
C GLU A 149 -12.17 -4.49 -0.84
N LEU A 150 -10.99 -4.66 -0.20
CA LEU A 150 -10.92 -5.28 1.13
C LEU A 150 -11.62 -4.42 2.18
N LEU A 151 -11.32 -3.13 2.21
CA LEU A 151 -11.93 -2.19 3.17
C LEU A 151 -13.46 -2.16 3.00
N GLU A 152 -13.96 -2.08 1.76
CA GLU A 152 -15.39 -2.07 1.48
C GLU A 152 -16.06 -3.38 1.92
N ARG A 153 -15.42 -4.53 1.72
CA ARG A 153 -15.91 -5.83 2.18
C ARG A 153 -15.98 -5.94 3.71
N LYS A 154 -15.02 -5.34 4.42
CA LYS A 154 -14.91 -5.42 5.89
C LYS A 154 -15.72 -4.35 6.62
N ARG A 155 -15.86 -3.17 6.05
CA ARG A 155 -16.50 -2.00 6.68
C ARG A 155 -17.90 -1.72 6.16
N GLY A 156 -18.19 -2.15 4.95
CA GLY A 156 -19.43 -1.86 4.24
C GLY A 156 -19.27 -0.75 3.20
N LYS A 157 -20.21 -0.75 2.27
CA LYS A 157 -20.23 0.24 1.19
C LYS A 157 -20.46 1.65 1.74
N GLY A 158 -19.57 2.56 1.37
CA GLY A 158 -19.60 3.95 1.82
C GLY A 158 -18.87 4.23 3.14
N GLU A 159 -18.45 3.17 3.87
CA GLU A 159 -17.70 3.29 5.13
C GLU A 159 -16.19 3.02 4.95
N ALA A 160 -15.79 2.55 3.78
CA ALA A 160 -14.39 2.30 3.47
C ALA A 160 -13.63 3.61 3.28
N VAL A 161 -12.54 3.78 4.01
CA VAL A 161 -11.61 4.92 3.88
C VAL A 161 -10.25 4.42 3.44
N LEU A 162 -9.77 4.94 2.31
CA LEU A 162 -8.42 4.70 1.82
C LEU A 162 -7.68 6.05 1.77
N PHE A 163 -6.50 6.11 2.36
CA PHE A 163 -5.64 7.30 2.34
C PHE A 163 -4.50 7.08 1.37
N ALA A 164 -4.70 7.43 0.10
CA ALA A 164 -3.78 7.11 -1.00
C ALA A 164 -2.74 8.23 -1.24
N ARG A 165 -1.49 7.83 -1.50
CA ARG A 165 -0.43 8.74 -1.97
C ARG A 165 -0.52 8.95 -3.49
N SER A 166 -0.34 7.88 -4.25
CA SER A 166 -0.34 7.94 -5.70
C SER A 166 -1.75 7.83 -6.27
N ALA A 167 -1.98 8.52 -7.38
CA ALA A 167 -3.26 8.51 -8.06
C ALA A 167 -3.07 8.62 -9.58
N THR A 168 -4.06 8.12 -10.29
CA THR A 168 -4.22 8.27 -11.74
C THR A 168 -5.70 8.40 -12.08
N ALA A 169 -6.03 8.53 -13.36
CA ALA A 169 -7.42 8.56 -13.83
C ALA A 169 -8.20 7.36 -13.28
N GLY A 170 -9.34 7.63 -12.62
CA GLY A 170 -10.14 6.63 -11.90
C GLY A 170 -9.84 6.56 -10.40
N GLY A 171 -8.71 7.09 -9.92
CA GLY A 171 -8.34 7.12 -8.50
C GLY A 171 -9.26 7.97 -7.63
N GLN A 172 -9.96 8.94 -8.22
CA GLN A 172 -10.97 9.76 -7.53
C GLN A 172 -12.15 8.96 -6.94
N LYS A 173 -12.25 7.67 -7.26
CA LYS A 173 -13.22 6.76 -6.62
C LYS A 173 -12.84 6.39 -5.19
N PHE A 174 -11.58 6.56 -4.83
CA PHE A 174 -11.05 6.23 -3.51
C PHE A 174 -11.02 7.50 -2.65
N PRO A 175 -11.59 7.49 -1.45
CA PRO A 175 -12.11 8.71 -0.83
C PRO A 175 -11.09 9.71 -0.32
N VAL A 176 -9.84 9.33 0.00
CA VAL A 176 -8.87 10.28 0.58
C VAL A 176 -7.52 10.18 -0.12
N HIS A 177 -7.00 11.33 -0.57
CA HIS A 177 -5.68 11.43 -1.16
C HIS A 177 -4.80 12.37 -0.35
N TRP A 178 -3.53 12.03 -0.24
CA TRP A 178 -2.51 12.81 0.42
C TRP A 178 -1.83 13.76 -0.59
N GLY A 179 -1.50 14.97 -0.13
CA GLY A 179 -0.86 15.97 -0.99
C GLY A 179 0.62 15.75 -1.29
N GLY A 180 1.27 14.76 -0.68
CA GLY A 180 2.67 14.40 -0.91
C GLY A 180 3.61 14.84 0.23
N ASP A 181 4.91 14.47 0.11
CA ASP A 181 6.00 14.83 1.03
C ASP A 181 6.47 16.27 0.81
N CYS A 182 5.63 17.21 1.09
CA CYS A 182 5.85 18.62 0.84
C CYS A 182 5.95 19.42 2.15
N TRP A 183 6.56 20.58 2.06
CA TRP A 183 6.59 21.52 3.18
C TRP A 183 5.18 22.06 3.47
N SER A 184 4.86 22.22 4.74
CA SER A 184 3.61 22.87 5.18
C SER A 184 3.74 24.37 5.05
N ASP A 185 3.69 24.89 3.83
CA ASP A 185 3.77 26.32 3.52
C ASP A 185 2.54 26.83 2.76
N TYR A 186 2.45 28.15 2.62
CA TYR A 186 1.34 28.80 1.94
C TYR A 186 1.28 28.48 0.45
N GLU A 187 2.43 28.31 -0.20
CA GLU A 187 2.52 28.03 -1.63
C GLU A 187 1.85 26.71 -1.95
N LEU A 188 2.13 25.66 -1.18
CA LEU A 188 1.47 24.37 -1.32
C LEU A 188 -0.02 24.44 -0.98
N SER A 189 -0.39 25.16 0.08
CA SER A 189 -1.79 25.36 0.48
C SER A 189 -2.59 26.01 -0.66
N LEU A 190 -2.02 26.99 -1.35
CA LEU A 190 -2.63 27.67 -2.49
C LEU A 190 -2.87 26.75 -3.67
N ILE A 191 -1.91 25.84 -3.98
CA ILE A 191 -2.05 24.86 -5.06
C ILE A 191 -3.23 23.91 -4.77
N HIS A 192 -3.35 23.41 -3.55
CA HIS A 192 -4.38 22.43 -3.19
C HIS A 192 -5.75 23.03 -2.89
N ILE A 193 -5.83 24.27 -2.43
CA ILE A 193 -7.08 24.93 -2.02
C ILE A 193 -7.64 25.80 -3.13
N SER A 194 -6.81 26.56 -3.84
CA SER A 194 -7.27 27.52 -4.86
C SER A 194 -7.51 26.93 -6.24
N GLU A 195 -7.03 25.73 -6.52
CA GLU A 195 -7.17 25.04 -7.81
C GLU A 195 -7.91 23.69 -7.72
N PRO A 196 -8.91 23.50 -6.85
CA PRO A 196 -9.52 22.17 -6.60
C PRO A 196 -10.37 21.66 -7.78
N THR A 197 -10.55 22.47 -8.82
CA THR A 197 -11.47 22.18 -9.92
C THR A 197 -10.81 22.06 -11.29
N ARG A 198 -9.50 21.99 -11.35
CA ARG A 198 -8.75 21.77 -12.60
C ARG A 198 -8.25 20.36 -12.77
#